data_fa95cfecb3675d79e0f07e52cc48345a
#
_entry.id   fa95cfecb3675d79e0f07e52cc48345a
#
_cell.length_a   1.000
_cell.length_b   1.000
_cell.length_c   1.000
_cell.angle_alpha   90.00
_cell.angle_beta   90.00
_cell.angle_gamma   90.00
#
_symmetry.space_group_name_H-M   'P 1'
#
loop_
_entity.id
_entity.type
_entity.pdbx_description
1 polymer ?
#
loop_
_entity_poly.entity_id
_entity_poly.type
_entity_poly.pdbx_seq_one_letter_code
_entity_poly.pdbx_strand_id
1 'polypeptide(L)'
;MSLERFGRAGLLSCALLACPGVARAQLDTQLWGNVTLDWVRSDRLAYELDLEPKVLLNPSEGEADWWCLDVTPNVEYAAKDWLDLVAEGVVGYTRQTDDVNTWEVTPRAGVRLHLLSRDVPALLDGRERPPKRRIVIRDLVRFESRNLVYTGGRSGSSSTFRFRNRLELLAPLNEEKLTKDGVRYLMADWEVYVPTSDPDERYANKQRFRVGFGYRRNFAWRYQLLYILDRSRNTIDDGFTDSSQSIDFQVKRVF
;
A
#
# COMPACT_ATOMS: atom_id res chain seq x y z
N MET A 1 -23.72 18.53 46.63
CA MET A 1 -24.46 19.29 45.64
C MET A 1 -23.44 19.87 44.69
N SER A 2 -23.29 19.48 43.45
CA SER A 2 -24.16 19.13 42.39
C SER A 2 -23.41 18.17 41.44
N LEU A 3 -24.03 17.03 41.12
CA LEU A 3 -23.83 16.16 40.01
C LEU A 3 -24.27 16.90 38.72
N GLU A 4 -23.63 16.53 37.64
CA GLU A 4 -24.07 16.58 36.24
C GLU A 4 -23.08 17.22 35.30
N ARG A 5 -22.41 16.36 34.56
CA ARG A 5 -22.16 16.50 33.11
C ARG A 5 -21.60 15.19 32.54
N PHE A 6 -22.46 14.20 32.43
CA PHE A 6 -22.27 13.16 31.42
C PHE A 6 -22.67 13.74 30.07
N GLY A 7 -21.69 13.99 29.22
CA GLY A 7 -21.87 14.54 27.88
C GLY A 7 -21.52 13.50 26.81
N ARG A 8 -22.52 12.78 26.34
CA ARG A 8 -22.76 12.24 24.99
C ARG A 8 -21.55 11.77 24.20
N ALA A 9 -21.26 10.48 24.33
CA ALA A 9 -20.55 9.70 23.32
C ALA A 9 -21.44 9.59 22.07
N GLY A 10 -21.13 10.36 21.04
CA GLY A 10 -21.75 10.24 19.74
C GLY A 10 -21.28 8.97 19.07
N LEU A 11 -22.13 7.96 19.02
CA LEU A 11 -22.02 6.81 18.13
C LEU A 11 -22.05 7.33 16.68
N LEU A 12 -20.88 7.38 16.02
CA LEU A 12 -20.82 7.48 14.58
C LEU A 12 -21.27 6.13 14.00
N SER A 13 -22.56 6.00 13.72
CA SER A 13 -23.12 4.96 12.88
C SER A 13 -22.59 5.21 11.46
N CYS A 14 -21.61 4.41 11.02
CA CYS A 14 -21.29 4.27 9.61
C CYS A 14 -22.51 3.62 8.93
N ALA A 15 -23.40 4.45 8.41
CA ALA A 15 -24.43 4.02 7.48
C ALA A 15 -23.73 3.62 6.17
N LEU A 16 -23.50 2.32 6.00
CA LEU A 16 -23.24 1.71 4.70
C LEU A 16 -24.48 1.99 3.85
N LEU A 17 -24.37 2.94 2.94
CA LEU A 17 -25.36 3.21 1.90
C LEU A 17 -25.45 1.96 1.00
N ALA A 18 -26.38 1.10 1.31
CA ALA A 18 -26.84 0.05 0.40
C ALA A 18 -27.59 0.74 -0.75
N CYS A 19 -26.92 0.97 -1.87
CA CYS A 19 -27.57 1.28 -3.13
C CYS A 19 -28.16 -0.03 -3.68
N PRO A 20 -29.49 -0.12 -3.85
CA PRO A 20 -30.10 -1.28 -4.48
C PRO A 20 -29.93 -1.20 -5.99
N GLY A 21 -29.50 -2.31 -6.60
CA GLY A 21 -29.89 -2.63 -7.99
C GLY A 21 -28.89 -2.39 -9.10
N VAL A 22 -27.58 -2.60 -8.88
CA VAL A 22 -26.66 -2.97 -9.98
C VAL A 22 -26.23 -4.40 -9.67
N ALA A 23 -26.35 -5.32 -10.63
CA ALA A 23 -25.72 -6.64 -10.53
C ALA A 23 -24.21 -6.40 -10.31
N ARG A 24 -23.77 -6.34 -9.06
CA ARG A 24 -22.36 -6.24 -8.72
C ARG A 24 -21.76 -7.58 -9.06
N ALA A 25 -20.87 -7.61 -10.03
CA ALA A 25 -19.88 -8.66 -10.07
C ALA A 25 -19.37 -8.84 -8.64
N GLN A 26 -19.41 -10.06 -8.12
CA GLN A 26 -18.96 -10.35 -6.76
C GLN A 26 -17.47 -9.99 -6.69
N LEU A 27 -17.13 -9.00 -5.85
CA LEU A 27 -15.75 -8.58 -5.68
C LEU A 27 -14.99 -9.64 -4.88
N ASP A 28 -13.80 -9.98 -5.33
CA ASP A 28 -12.88 -10.80 -4.57
C ASP A 28 -12.57 -10.12 -3.24
N THR A 29 -12.84 -10.82 -2.16
CA THR A 29 -12.51 -10.33 -0.80
C THR A 29 -11.27 -11.03 -0.30
N GLN A 30 -10.26 -10.24 0.08
CA GLN A 30 -8.95 -10.74 0.47
C GLN A 30 -8.59 -10.26 1.88
N LEU A 31 -7.79 -11.06 2.58
CA LEU A 31 -7.14 -10.68 3.82
C LEU A 31 -5.63 -10.63 3.59
N TRP A 32 -5.02 -9.52 3.95
CA TRP A 32 -3.59 -9.30 3.87
C TRP A 32 -3.01 -9.08 5.26
N GLY A 33 -1.81 -9.58 5.46
CA GLY A 33 -0.96 -9.19 6.58
C GLY A 33 0.32 -8.59 6.03
N ASN A 34 0.94 -7.69 6.77
CA ASN A 34 2.27 -7.18 6.45
C ASN A 34 3.10 -7.06 7.71
N VAL A 35 4.27 -7.67 7.71
CA VAL A 35 5.29 -7.52 8.77
C VAL A 35 6.50 -6.86 8.15
N THR A 36 6.76 -5.61 8.55
CA THR A 36 7.92 -4.85 8.11
C THR A 36 8.99 -4.84 9.19
N LEU A 37 10.19 -5.25 8.83
CA LEU A 37 11.41 -5.13 9.64
C LEU A 37 12.30 -4.04 9.02
N ASP A 38 12.60 -2.99 9.80
CA ASP A 38 13.29 -1.79 9.33
C ASP A 38 14.57 -1.57 10.15
N TRP A 39 15.72 -1.56 9.50
CA TRP A 39 17.04 -1.34 10.08
C TRP A 39 17.60 0.00 9.63
N VAL A 40 17.61 0.98 10.52
CA VAL A 40 18.19 2.30 10.27
C VAL A 40 19.70 2.21 10.46
N ARG A 41 20.47 2.21 9.36
CA ARG A 41 21.93 2.10 9.40
C ARG A 41 22.61 3.43 9.65
N SER A 42 22.05 4.51 9.12
CA SER A 42 22.53 5.89 9.29
C SER A 42 21.40 6.88 9.05
N ASP A 43 21.67 8.16 9.20
CA ASP A 43 20.71 9.25 8.92
C ASP A 43 20.21 9.25 7.46
N ARG A 44 20.91 8.53 6.57
CA ARG A 44 20.61 8.49 5.13
C ARG A 44 20.31 7.11 4.57
N LEU A 45 20.58 6.05 5.30
CA LEU A 45 20.48 4.69 4.77
C LEU A 45 19.65 3.80 5.70
N ALA A 46 18.60 3.22 5.16
CA ALA A 46 17.76 2.23 5.81
C ALA A 46 17.62 0.99 4.93
N TYR A 47 17.50 -0.16 5.58
CA TYR A 47 17.15 -1.44 4.97
C TYR A 47 15.81 -1.88 5.53
N GLU A 48 14.94 -2.39 4.67
CA GLU A 48 13.62 -2.85 5.07
C GLU A 48 13.38 -4.24 4.46
N LEU A 49 12.69 -5.09 5.21
CA LEU A 49 12.20 -6.39 4.75
C LEU A 49 10.72 -6.46 5.05
N ASP A 50 9.89 -6.54 4.01
CA ASP A 50 8.47 -6.79 4.13
C ASP A 50 8.15 -8.26 3.91
N LEU A 51 7.29 -8.82 4.76
CA LEU A 51 6.69 -10.14 4.62
C LEU A 51 5.18 -9.93 4.51
N GLU A 52 4.60 -10.24 3.36
CA GLU A 52 3.20 -9.94 3.04
C GLU A 52 2.43 -11.22 2.65
N PRO A 53 1.90 -11.98 3.65
CA PRO A 53 0.95 -13.05 3.38
C PRO A 53 -0.41 -12.50 2.97
N LYS A 54 -1.04 -13.15 1.98
CA LYS A 54 -2.34 -12.80 1.43
C LYS A 54 -3.17 -14.06 1.22
N VAL A 55 -4.46 -13.97 1.43
CA VAL A 55 -5.40 -15.06 1.22
C VAL A 55 -6.72 -14.54 0.64
N LEU A 56 -7.26 -15.28 -0.29
CA LEU A 56 -8.60 -15.06 -0.81
C LEU A 56 -9.61 -15.64 0.19
N LEU A 57 -10.56 -14.82 0.65
CA LEU A 57 -11.59 -15.21 1.61
C LEU A 57 -12.89 -15.63 0.92
N ASN A 58 -13.21 -14.98 -0.19
CA ASN A 58 -14.45 -15.20 -0.91
C ASN A 58 -14.17 -15.10 -2.41
N PRO A 59 -13.85 -16.23 -3.07
CA PRO A 59 -13.62 -16.26 -4.50
C PRO A 59 -14.90 -15.94 -5.25
N SER A 60 -14.79 -15.30 -6.40
CA SER A 60 -15.87 -15.16 -7.36
C SER A 60 -16.26 -16.53 -7.89
N GLU A 61 -17.51 -16.70 -8.36
CA GLU A 61 -17.99 -17.97 -8.87
C GLU A 61 -17.10 -18.48 -10.02
N GLY A 62 -16.53 -19.67 -9.85
CA GLY A 62 -15.63 -20.29 -10.82
C GLY A 62 -14.15 -19.90 -10.69
N GLU A 63 -13.78 -19.09 -9.70
CA GLU A 63 -12.37 -18.82 -9.40
C GLU A 63 -11.82 -19.78 -8.34
N ALA A 64 -10.55 -20.18 -8.50
CA ALA A 64 -9.87 -21.05 -7.55
C ALA A 64 -9.45 -20.30 -6.30
N ASP A 65 -9.53 -20.95 -5.14
CA ASP A 65 -8.94 -20.45 -3.91
C ASP A 65 -7.42 -20.29 -4.07
N TRP A 66 -6.89 -19.19 -3.52
CA TRP A 66 -5.46 -18.97 -3.53
C TRP A 66 -4.94 -18.34 -2.23
N TRP A 67 -3.66 -18.57 -1.98
CA TRP A 67 -2.88 -17.79 -1.02
C TRP A 67 -1.55 -17.38 -1.66
N CYS A 68 -0.98 -16.29 -1.15
CA CYS A 68 0.28 -15.73 -1.63
C CYS A 68 1.15 -15.32 -0.45
N LEU A 69 2.46 -15.44 -0.62
CA LEU A 69 3.45 -14.84 0.27
C LEU A 69 4.44 -14.05 -0.58
N ASP A 70 4.50 -12.75 -0.35
CA ASP A 70 5.51 -11.87 -0.92
C ASP A 70 6.57 -11.53 0.12
N VAL A 71 7.83 -11.58 -0.29
CA VAL A 71 8.99 -11.15 0.47
C VAL A 71 9.66 -10.03 -0.30
N THR A 72 9.76 -8.83 0.32
CA THR A 72 10.27 -7.63 -0.34
C THR A 72 11.42 -7.02 0.44
N PRO A 73 12.68 -7.39 0.16
CA PRO A 73 13.81 -6.60 0.59
C PRO A 73 13.82 -5.24 -0.10
N ASN A 74 14.12 -4.20 0.66
CA ASN A 74 14.15 -2.81 0.23
C ASN A 74 15.37 -2.08 0.80
N VAL A 75 15.93 -1.18 0.02
CA VAL A 75 16.99 -0.24 0.41
C VAL A 75 16.52 1.15 0.08
N GLU A 76 16.56 2.03 1.08
CA GLU A 76 16.21 3.45 0.94
C GLU A 76 17.41 4.33 1.31
N TYR A 77 17.75 5.25 0.40
CA TYR A 77 18.85 6.20 0.58
C TYR A 77 18.33 7.64 0.46
N ALA A 78 18.39 8.38 1.57
CA ALA A 78 18.03 9.80 1.61
C ALA A 78 19.11 10.64 0.90
N ALA A 79 18.92 10.86 -0.40
CA ALA A 79 19.84 11.64 -1.24
C ALA A 79 19.76 13.13 -0.91
N LYS A 80 18.55 13.62 -0.56
CA LYS A 80 18.27 14.99 -0.08
C LYS A 80 17.13 14.94 0.92
N ASP A 81 16.91 16.00 1.68
CA ASP A 81 15.82 16.09 2.65
C ASP A 81 14.43 15.81 2.05
N TRP A 82 14.26 16.09 0.77
CA TRP A 82 13.00 15.91 0.04
C TRP A 82 13.01 14.75 -0.96
N LEU A 83 14.13 14.00 -1.10
CA LEU A 83 14.32 12.95 -2.11
C LEU A 83 15.02 11.74 -1.53
N ASP A 84 14.33 10.59 -1.56
CA ASP A 84 14.93 9.30 -1.31
C ASP A 84 15.04 8.50 -2.60
N LEU A 85 16.15 7.80 -2.77
CA LEU A 85 16.32 6.75 -3.78
C LEU A 85 15.89 5.42 -3.16
N VAL A 86 15.09 4.65 -3.91
CA VAL A 86 14.50 3.40 -3.43
C VAL A 86 14.85 2.28 -4.41
N ALA A 87 15.34 1.15 -3.88
CA ALA A 87 15.53 -0.09 -4.63
C ALA A 87 14.88 -1.24 -3.86
N GLU A 88 14.00 -1.99 -4.53
CA GLU A 88 13.22 -3.07 -3.96
C GLU A 88 13.35 -4.33 -4.83
N GLY A 89 13.11 -5.49 -4.24
CA GLY A 89 13.00 -6.73 -5.00
C GLY A 89 11.88 -7.57 -4.40
N VAL A 90 10.82 -7.85 -5.15
CA VAL A 90 9.77 -8.76 -4.70
C VAL A 90 10.10 -10.17 -5.12
N VAL A 91 10.05 -11.10 -4.18
CA VAL A 91 10.01 -12.54 -4.44
C VAL A 91 8.69 -13.04 -3.88
N GLY A 92 7.78 -13.43 -4.76
CA GLY A 92 6.44 -13.86 -4.42
C GLY A 92 6.18 -15.32 -4.83
N TYR A 93 5.38 -16.02 -4.04
CA TYR A 93 4.83 -17.31 -4.39
C TYR A 93 3.33 -17.31 -4.18
N THR A 94 2.58 -17.61 -5.25
CA THR A 94 1.13 -17.77 -5.21
C THR A 94 0.79 -19.22 -5.48
N ARG A 95 0.04 -19.83 -4.57
CA ARG A 95 -0.56 -21.16 -4.74
C ARG A 95 -2.03 -21.01 -5.08
N GLN A 96 -2.48 -21.71 -6.12
CA GLN A 96 -3.89 -21.85 -6.49
C GLN A 96 -4.32 -23.29 -6.34
N THR A 97 -5.56 -23.53 -5.93
CA THR A 97 -6.01 -24.89 -5.54
C THR A 97 -6.12 -25.81 -6.76
N ASP A 98 -6.68 -25.34 -7.85
CA ASP A 98 -6.97 -26.15 -9.05
C ASP A 98 -6.33 -25.58 -10.31
N ASP A 99 -5.31 -24.75 -10.17
CA ASP A 99 -4.70 -24.02 -11.27
C ASP A 99 -3.17 -23.95 -11.12
N VAL A 100 -2.56 -23.07 -11.84
CA VAL A 100 -1.14 -22.88 -11.99
C VAL A 100 -0.54 -22.10 -10.83
N ASN A 101 0.36 -22.69 -10.08
CA ASN A 101 1.13 -21.96 -9.09
C ASN A 101 2.09 -20.98 -9.77
N THR A 102 2.34 -19.84 -9.14
CA THR A 102 3.15 -18.77 -9.74
C THR A 102 4.27 -18.34 -8.80
N TRP A 103 5.50 -18.29 -9.32
CA TRP A 103 6.59 -17.55 -8.73
C TRP A 103 6.70 -16.18 -9.38
N GLU A 104 6.84 -15.14 -8.58
CA GLU A 104 7.10 -13.78 -9.04
C GLU A 104 8.48 -13.32 -8.57
N VAL A 105 9.29 -12.77 -9.49
CA VAL A 105 10.52 -12.04 -9.17
C VAL A 105 10.46 -10.69 -9.84
N THR A 106 10.34 -9.64 -9.03
CA THR A 106 10.08 -8.28 -9.51
C THR A 106 11.09 -7.29 -8.91
N PRO A 107 12.25 -7.08 -9.55
CA PRO A 107 13.11 -5.96 -9.21
C PRO A 107 12.42 -4.62 -9.51
N ARG A 108 12.60 -3.65 -8.60
CA ARG A 108 12.02 -2.31 -8.65
C ARG A 108 13.06 -1.27 -8.29
N ALA A 109 13.03 -0.15 -8.98
CA ALA A 109 13.85 1.00 -8.62
C ALA A 109 13.02 2.28 -8.78
N GLY A 110 13.27 3.28 -7.94
CA GLY A 110 12.51 4.50 -8.00
C GLY A 110 12.98 5.58 -7.06
N VAL A 111 12.13 6.58 -6.91
CA VAL A 111 12.35 7.74 -6.05
C VAL A 111 11.13 8.03 -5.21
N ARG A 112 11.34 8.41 -3.95
CA ARG A 112 10.30 8.95 -3.09
C ARG A 112 10.53 10.45 -2.93
N LEU A 113 9.50 11.22 -3.23
CA LEU A 113 9.48 12.68 -3.10
C LEU A 113 8.68 13.05 -1.85
N HIS A 114 9.27 13.82 -0.94
CA HIS A 114 8.58 14.43 0.19
C HIS A 114 7.97 15.76 -0.29
N LEU A 115 6.72 15.75 -0.76
CA LEU A 115 6.06 16.92 -1.33
C LEU A 115 5.66 17.93 -0.25
N LEU A 116 5.12 17.43 0.87
CA LEU A 116 4.79 18.19 2.07
C LEU A 116 5.24 17.41 3.29
N SER A 117 5.97 18.03 4.19
CA SER A 117 6.39 17.45 5.45
C SER A 117 6.51 18.54 6.51
N ARG A 118 6.44 18.15 7.77
CA ARG A 118 6.69 19.06 8.90
C ARG A 118 8.13 18.96 9.41
N ASP A 119 8.70 17.78 9.34
CA ASP A 119 9.95 17.44 10.04
C ASP A 119 11.17 17.56 9.14
N VAL A 120 11.00 17.58 7.83
CA VAL A 120 12.06 17.75 6.84
C VAL A 120 11.65 18.81 5.82
N PRO A 121 12.59 19.58 5.24
CA PRO A 121 12.30 20.46 4.12
C PRO A 121 11.67 19.68 2.98
N ALA A 122 10.47 20.05 2.60
CA ALA A 122 9.72 19.40 1.54
C ALA A 122 9.84 20.17 0.23
N LEU A 123 9.62 19.48 -0.90
CA LEU A 123 9.77 20.04 -2.24
C LEU A 123 8.90 21.29 -2.46
N LEU A 124 7.67 21.29 -1.89
CA LEU A 124 6.70 22.37 -2.11
C LEU A 124 6.72 23.48 -1.04
N ASP A 125 7.54 23.35 0.01
CA ASP A 125 7.51 24.27 1.15
C ASP A 125 8.34 25.54 0.96
N GLY A 126 9.15 25.63 -0.09
CA GLY A 126 10.13 26.73 -0.23
C GLY A 126 11.23 26.66 0.83
N ARG A 127 12.26 27.50 0.70
CA ARG A 127 13.52 27.35 1.46
C ARG A 127 13.53 27.93 2.88
N GLU A 128 12.51 28.65 3.34
CA GLU A 128 12.74 29.51 4.49
C GLU A 128 12.10 29.09 5.82
N ARG A 129 11.04 28.32 5.88
CA ARG A 129 10.52 27.64 7.11
C ARG A 129 9.37 26.76 6.71
N PRO A 130 9.42 25.45 6.99
CA PRO A 130 8.23 24.62 6.77
C PRO A 130 7.10 25.18 7.64
N PRO A 131 5.92 25.49 7.06
CA PRO A 131 4.78 25.87 7.84
C PRO A 131 4.42 24.74 8.81
N LYS A 132 3.85 25.05 9.96
CA LYS A 132 3.39 24.06 10.96
C LYS A 132 2.23 23.23 10.39
N ARG A 133 2.51 22.45 9.36
CA ARG A 133 1.52 21.57 8.73
C ARG A 133 1.46 20.24 9.46
N ARG A 134 0.26 19.77 9.72
CA ARG A 134 0.05 18.43 10.30
C ARG A 134 0.06 17.33 9.24
N ILE A 135 -0.16 17.67 7.98
CA ILE A 135 -0.32 16.71 6.89
C ILE A 135 1.05 16.47 6.24
N VAL A 136 1.36 15.21 6.01
CA VAL A 136 2.51 14.76 5.21
C VAL A 136 1.99 14.21 3.89
N ILE A 137 2.59 14.63 2.78
CA ILE A 137 2.30 14.12 1.43
C ILE A 137 3.61 13.63 0.84
N ARG A 138 3.60 12.39 0.36
CA ARG A 138 4.72 11.74 -0.32
C ARG A 138 4.27 11.23 -1.67
N ASP A 139 5.18 11.18 -2.61
CA ASP A 139 4.97 10.58 -3.92
C ASP A 139 6.09 9.57 -4.20
N LEU A 140 5.72 8.33 -4.50
CA LEU A 140 6.66 7.26 -4.78
C LEU A 140 6.52 6.82 -6.24
N VAL A 141 7.52 7.14 -7.03
CA VAL A 141 7.63 6.81 -8.46
C VAL A 141 8.57 5.63 -8.63
N ARG A 142 8.12 4.55 -9.28
CA ARG A 142 8.91 3.32 -9.46
C ARG A 142 8.78 2.76 -10.86
N PHE A 143 9.86 2.13 -11.33
CA PHE A 143 9.86 1.22 -12.48
C PHE A 143 10.04 -0.21 -11.97
N GLU A 144 9.33 -1.14 -12.58
CA GLU A 144 9.33 -2.55 -12.23
C GLU A 144 9.55 -3.40 -13.47
N SER A 145 10.36 -4.47 -13.30
CA SER A 145 10.46 -5.58 -14.24
C SER A 145 9.82 -6.79 -13.58
N ARG A 146 8.57 -7.08 -13.94
CA ARG A 146 7.81 -8.19 -13.35
C ARG A 146 8.06 -9.46 -14.14
N ASN A 147 8.60 -10.48 -13.49
CA ASN A 147 8.89 -11.77 -14.08
C ASN A 147 8.07 -12.85 -13.34
N LEU A 148 7.23 -13.55 -14.08
CA LEU A 148 6.37 -14.61 -13.58
C LEU A 148 6.83 -15.95 -14.15
N VAL A 149 6.92 -16.97 -13.30
CA VAL A 149 7.20 -18.35 -13.68
C VAL A 149 6.04 -19.21 -13.21
N TYR A 150 5.39 -19.85 -14.16
CA TYR A 150 4.22 -20.70 -13.91
C TYR A 150 4.67 -22.16 -13.70
N THR A 151 4.10 -22.80 -12.68
CA THR A 151 4.37 -24.19 -12.33
C THR A 151 3.07 -24.96 -12.06
N GLY A 152 3.07 -26.27 -12.22
CA GLY A 152 1.86 -27.10 -12.06
C GLY A 152 1.27 -27.52 -13.40
N GLY A 153 -0.04 -27.37 -13.59
CA GLY A 153 -0.75 -27.81 -14.81
C GLY A 153 -0.36 -27.09 -16.10
N ARG A 154 0.25 -25.92 -16.00
CA ARG A 154 0.77 -25.12 -17.13
C ARG A 154 2.18 -24.65 -16.78
N SER A 155 3.12 -24.91 -17.66
CA SER A 155 4.47 -24.37 -17.55
C SER A 155 4.65 -23.18 -18.49
N GLY A 156 5.47 -22.22 -18.09
CA GLY A 156 5.79 -21.05 -18.89
C GLY A 156 6.33 -19.90 -18.05
N SER A 157 6.62 -18.80 -18.70
CA SER A 157 7.03 -17.57 -18.03
C SER A 157 6.48 -16.36 -18.78
N SER A 158 6.28 -15.27 -18.08
CA SER A 158 5.99 -13.96 -18.67
C SER A 158 6.85 -12.90 -18.03
N SER A 159 7.17 -11.85 -18.78
CA SER A 159 7.92 -10.71 -18.28
C SER A 159 7.30 -9.44 -18.82
N THR A 160 7.01 -8.50 -17.91
CA THR A 160 6.41 -7.20 -18.24
C THR A 160 7.13 -6.08 -17.53
N PHE A 161 7.21 -4.94 -18.19
CA PHE A 161 7.71 -3.70 -17.59
C PHE A 161 6.54 -2.77 -17.32
N ARG A 162 6.54 -2.18 -16.13
CA ARG A 162 5.51 -1.21 -15.77
C ARG A 162 6.08 -0.08 -14.93
N PHE A 163 5.42 1.04 -15.05
CA PHE A 163 5.61 2.21 -14.22
C PHE A 163 4.58 2.18 -13.10
N ARG A 164 4.98 2.58 -11.89
CA ARG A 164 4.09 2.74 -10.73
C ARG A 164 4.28 4.12 -10.12
N ASN A 165 3.18 4.75 -9.80
CA ASN A 165 3.17 5.97 -9.01
C ASN A 165 2.21 5.82 -7.84
N ARG A 166 2.65 6.20 -6.63
CA ARG A 166 1.85 6.17 -5.41
C ARG A 166 1.93 7.49 -4.69
N LEU A 167 0.81 8.20 -4.66
CA LEU A 167 0.62 9.40 -3.88
C LEU A 167 0.04 9.02 -2.51
N GLU A 168 0.77 9.33 -1.42
CA GLU A 168 0.41 9.02 -0.05
C GLU A 168 0.15 10.28 0.76
N LEU A 169 -0.91 10.27 1.56
CA LEU A 169 -1.28 11.30 2.53
C LEU A 169 -1.35 10.70 3.91
N LEU A 170 -0.68 11.33 4.89
CA LEU A 170 -0.71 10.97 6.30
C LEU A 170 -1.14 12.18 7.13
N ALA A 171 -2.13 11.98 8.02
CA ALA A 171 -2.67 13.05 8.86
C ALA A 171 -2.70 12.62 10.35
N PRO A 172 -1.82 13.13 11.20
CA PRO A 172 -1.87 12.86 12.64
C PRO A 172 -3.15 13.44 13.25
N LEU A 173 -3.79 12.67 14.16
CA LEU A 173 -5.07 13.01 14.77
C LEU A 173 -4.93 13.66 16.16
N ASN A 174 -4.07 13.08 17.02
CA ASN A 174 -3.92 13.47 18.42
C ASN A 174 -2.63 14.23 18.72
N GLU A 175 -1.65 14.18 17.79
CA GLU A 175 -0.38 14.84 17.93
C GLU A 175 -0.10 15.78 16.76
N GLU A 176 0.92 16.62 16.90
CA GLU A 176 1.30 17.54 15.83
C GLU A 176 2.21 16.89 14.80
N LYS A 177 2.92 15.82 15.17
CA LYS A 177 3.94 15.14 14.35
C LYS A 177 3.71 13.64 14.31
N LEU A 178 3.95 13.03 13.16
CA LEU A 178 3.92 11.57 12.99
C LEU A 178 5.07 10.87 13.75
N THR A 179 6.12 11.60 14.11
CA THR A 179 7.30 11.06 14.80
C THR A 179 7.11 10.92 16.32
N LYS A 180 6.02 11.44 16.88
CA LYS A 180 5.72 11.33 18.32
C LYS A 180 5.27 9.93 18.71
N ASP A 181 5.63 9.52 19.92
CA ASP A 181 5.12 8.29 20.52
C ASP A 181 3.64 8.44 20.87
N GLY A 182 2.86 7.38 20.70
CA GLY A 182 1.42 7.38 20.93
C GLY A 182 0.60 8.07 19.85
N VAL A 183 1.20 8.48 18.73
CA VAL A 183 0.45 9.14 17.67
C VAL A 183 -0.49 8.17 16.96
N ARG A 184 -1.73 8.64 16.77
CA ARG A 184 -2.76 8.05 15.91
C ARG A 184 -2.86 8.91 14.66
N TYR A 185 -3.01 8.29 13.51
CA TYR A 185 -3.08 9.02 12.25
C TYR A 185 -4.00 8.33 11.24
N LEU A 186 -4.52 9.14 10.33
CA LEU A 186 -5.17 8.66 9.12
C LEU A 186 -4.13 8.49 8.03
N MET A 187 -4.33 7.49 7.21
CA MET A 187 -3.59 7.26 5.99
C MET A 187 -4.56 7.13 4.83
N ALA A 188 -4.21 7.74 3.72
CA ALA A 188 -4.87 7.52 2.44
C ALA A 188 -3.81 7.51 1.34
N ASP A 189 -3.89 6.59 0.40
CA ASP A 189 -3.06 6.64 -0.79
C ASP A 189 -3.80 6.17 -2.05
N TRP A 190 -3.29 6.64 -3.16
CA TRP A 190 -3.71 6.24 -4.50
C TRP A 190 -2.48 5.81 -5.29
N GLU A 191 -2.53 4.61 -5.82
CA GLU A 191 -1.45 4.03 -6.62
C GLU A 191 -1.97 3.63 -8.00
N VAL A 192 -1.23 4.02 -9.03
CA VAL A 192 -1.50 3.68 -10.43
C VAL A 192 -0.39 2.80 -10.98
N TYR A 193 -0.76 1.86 -11.82
CA TYR A 193 0.11 0.95 -12.54
C TYR A 193 -0.09 1.18 -14.03
N VAL A 194 0.99 1.51 -14.73
CA VAL A 194 0.98 1.79 -16.16
C VAL A 194 1.89 0.80 -16.86
N PRO A 195 1.35 -0.07 -17.72
CA PRO A 195 2.17 -0.99 -18.50
C PRO A 195 3.03 -0.19 -19.49
N THR A 196 4.26 -0.62 -19.69
CA THR A 196 5.17 0.00 -20.64
C THR A 196 5.57 -0.93 -21.78
N SER A 197 5.40 -2.25 -21.59
CA SER A 197 5.76 -3.27 -22.58
C SER A 197 4.56 -4.04 -23.13
N ASP A 198 3.52 -4.22 -22.32
CA ASP A 198 2.29 -4.91 -22.71
C ASP A 198 1.09 -4.12 -22.18
N PRO A 199 0.44 -3.29 -23.02
CA PRO A 199 -0.70 -2.49 -22.60
C PRO A 199 -1.94 -3.32 -22.30
N ASP A 200 -2.03 -4.56 -22.79
CA ASP A 200 -3.19 -5.44 -22.60
C ASP A 200 -3.06 -6.32 -21.35
N GLU A 201 -1.92 -6.29 -20.65
CA GLU A 201 -1.78 -7.03 -19.41
C GLU A 201 -2.69 -6.44 -18.31
N ARG A 202 -3.72 -7.20 -17.93
CA ARG A 202 -4.74 -6.80 -16.95
C ARG A 202 -4.14 -6.34 -15.62
N TYR A 203 -3.12 -7.02 -15.11
CA TYR A 203 -2.52 -6.70 -13.82
C TYR A 203 -1.60 -5.49 -13.84
N ALA A 204 -1.15 -5.06 -15.02
CA ALA A 204 -0.38 -3.84 -15.19
C ALA A 204 -1.27 -2.60 -15.37
N ASN A 205 -2.52 -2.78 -15.82
CA ASN A 205 -3.55 -1.75 -15.93
C ASN A 205 -4.40 -1.69 -14.66
N LYS A 206 -3.84 -1.19 -13.57
CA LYS A 206 -4.46 -1.24 -12.26
C LYS A 206 -4.40 0.10 -11.55
N GLN A 207 -5.41 0.37 -10.75
CA GLN A 207 -5.42 1.42 -9.73
C GLN A 207 -5.71 0.78 -8.37
N ARG A 208 -5.08 1.31 -7.33
CA ARG A 208 -5.28 0.90 -5.95
C ARG A 208 -5.54 2.12 -5.09
N PHE A 209 -6.59 2.06 -4.31
CA PHE A 209 -6.90 3.02 -3.27
C PHE A 209 -6.76 2.35 -1.92
N ARG A 210 -6.03 2.98 -1.00
CA ARG A 210 -5.92 2.52 0.38
C ARG A 210 -6.34 3.62 1.32
N VAL A 211 -7.09 3.29 2.34
CA VAL A 211 -7.48 4.19 3.41
C VAL A 211 -7.50 3.44 4.73
N GLY A 212 -7.05 4.07 5.79
CA GLY A 212 -7.08 3.43 7.09
C GLY A 212 -6.48 4.25 8.21
N PHE A 213 -6.23 3.54 9.32
CA PHE A 213 -5.73 4.10 10.55
C PHE A 213 -4.37 3.52 10.88
N GLY A 214 -3.49 4.39 11.41
CA GLY A 214 -2.23 3.98 11.96
C GLY A 214 -2.08 4.40 13.41
N TYR A 215 -1.28 3.62 14.15
CA TYR A 215 -0.87 3.88 15.51
C TYR A 215 0.63 3.64 15.66
N ARG A 216 1.37 4.67 15.97
CA ARG A 216 2.75 4.56 16.37
C ARG A 216 2.83 4.48 17.89
N ARG A 217 3.08 3.29 18.42
CA ARG A 217 3.24 3.10 19.86
C ARG A 217 4.47 3.83 20.39
N ASN A 218 5.61 3.68 19.70
CA ASN A 218 6.87 4.34 19.99
C ASN A 218 7.76 4.35 18.74
N PHE A 219 9.01 4.77 18.84
CA PHE A 219 9.96 4.72 17.73
C PHE A 219 10.01 3.33 17.07
N ALA A 220 10.04 2.28 17.88
CA ALA A 220 10.29 0.92 17.40
C ALA A 220 9.04 0.20 16.84
N TRP A 221 7.81 0.62 17.18
CA TRP A 221 6.60 -0.12 16.82
C TRP A 221 5.53 0.76 16.20
N ARG A 222 5.02 0.33 15.05
CA ARG A 222 3.88 0.93 14.34
C ARG A 222 2.92 -0.16 13.92
N TYR A 223 1.63 0.19 13.91
CA TYR A 223 0.52 -0.67 13.51
C TYR A 223 -0.37 0.10 12.55
N GLN A 224 -0.89 -0.56 11.53
CA GLN A 224 -1.85 0.03 10.60
C GLN A 224 -2.95 -1.00 10.30
N LEU A 225 -4.15 -0.50 10.08
CA LEU A 225 -5.28 -1.25 9.56
C LEU A 225 -5.82 -0.50 8.35
N LEU A 226 -5.77 -1.12 7.19
CA LEU A 226 -6.11 -0.50 5.92
C LEU A 226 -7.25 -1.27 5.25
N TYR A 227 -8.15 -0.52 4.62
CA TYR A 227 -9.04 -1.02 3.59
C TYR A 227 -8.42 -0.69 2.22
N ILE A 228 -8.40 -1.66 1.34
CA ILE A 228 -7.82 -1.56 0.00
C ILE A 228 -8.91 -1.86 -1.02
N LEU A 229 -9.03 -1.00 -2.02
CA LEU A 229 -9.86 -1.22 -3.20
C LEU A 229 -8.96 -1.22 -4.42
N ASP A 230 -8.94 -2.35 -5.12
CA ASP A 230 -8.26 -2.50 -6.40
C ASP A 230 -9.26 -2.35 -7.56
N ARG A 231 -8.86 -1.60 -8.56
CA ARG A 231 -9.59 -1.43 -9.81
C ARG A 231 -8.68 -1.80 -10.97
N SER A 232 -9.22 -2.51 -11.93
CA SER A 232 -8.48 -2.92 -13.12
C SER A 232 -9.29 -2.66 -14.39
N ARG A 233 -8.60 -2.68 -15.53
CA ARG A 233 -9.21 -2.64 -16.86
C ARG A 233 -8.50 -3.66 -17.74
N ASN A 234 -9.18 -4.16 -18.77
CA ASN A 234 -8.60 -5.16 -19.65
C ASN A 234 -7.62 -4.55 -20.66
N THR A 235 -7.99 -3.41 -21.24
CA THR A 235 -7.17 -2.68 -22.20
C THR A 235 -7.03 -1.22 -21.78
N ILE A 236 -6.15 -0.47 -22.43
CA ILE A 236 -5.95 0.96 -22.16
C ILE A 236 -7.18 1.80 -22.50
N ASP A 237 -8.01 1.31 -23.43
CA ASP A 237 -9.22 1.99 -23.90
C ASP A 237 -10.45 1.69 -23.00
N ASP A 238 -10.38 0.66 -22.16
CA ASP A 238 -11.46 0.30 -21.25
C ASP A 238 -11.49 1.23 -20.01
N GLY A 239 -12.68 1.39 -19.44
CA GLY A 239 -12.86 2.01 -18.15
C GLY A 239 -12.38 1.09 -17.00
N PHE A 240 -11.90 1.69 -15.90
CA PHE A 240 -11.57 0.94 -14.69
C PHE A 240 -12.82 0.41 -14.01
N THR A 241 -12.83 -0.89 -13.67
CA THR A 241 -13.85 -1.56 -12.88
C THR A 241 -13.26 -2.05 -11.56
N ASP A 242 -14.09 -2.16 -10.52
CA ASP A 242 -13.65 -2.71 -9.24
C ASP A 242 -13.33 -4.20 -9.44
N SER A 243 -12.14 -4.62 -9.00
CA SER A 243 -11.64 -5.98 -9.20
C SER A 243 -11.51 -6.77 -7.91
N SER A 244 -11.06 -6.13 -6.83
CA SER A 244 -10.97 -6.78 -5.52
C SER A 244 -10.99 -5.77 -4.39
N GLN A 245 -11.33 -6.25 -3.19
CA GLN A 245 -11.23 -5.50 -1.94
C GLN A 245 -10.44 -6.29 -0.92
N SER A 246 -9.71 -5.59 -0.06
CA SER A 246 -8.88 -6.26 0.95
C SER A 246 -8.89 -5.50 2.27
N ILE A 247 -8.76 -6.26 3.36
CA ILE A 247 -8.37 -5.72 4.67
C ILE A 247 -6.91 -6.09 4.88
N ASP A 248 -6.09 -5.10 5.21
CA ASP A 248 -4.66 -5.28 5.41
C ASP A 248 -4.26 -4.84 6.82
N PHE A 249 -3.65 -5.75 7.57
CA PHE A 249 -3.11 -5.49 8.89
C PHE A 249 -1.59 -5.45 8.84
N GLN A 250 -1.02 -4.31 9.19
CA GLN A 250 0.41 -4.07 9.10
C GLN A 250 1.05 -3.85 10.47
N VAL A 251 2.20 -4.46 10.67
CA VAL A 251 3.07 -4.29 11.84
C VAL A 251 4.45 -3.94 11.36
N LYS A 252 4.98 -2.79 11.81
CA LYS A 252 6.36 -2.37 11.52
C LYS A 252 7.19 -2.35 12.77
N ARG A 253 8.35 -3.01 12.72
CA ARG A 253 9.40 -3.00 13.74
C ARG A 253 10.62 -2.26 13.20
N VAL A 254 11.07 -1.23 13.93
CA VAL A 254 12.30 -0.45 13.65
C VAL A 254 13.37 -0.83 14.64
N PHE A 255 14.62 -1.04 14.17
CA PHE A 255 15.80 -1.43 14.95
C PHE A 255 16.87 -0.33 14.92
#